data_a4939ac29a016293d2431e788421646c
#
_entry.id   a4939ac29a016293d2431e788421646c
#
_cell.length_a   1.000
_cell.length_b   1.000
_cell.length_c   1.000
_cell.angle_alpha   90.00
_cell.angle_beta   90.00
_cell.angle_gamma   90.00
#
_symmetry.space_group_name_H-M   'P 1'
#
loop_
_entity.id
_entity.type
_entity.pdbx_description
1 polymer ?
#
loop_
_entity_poly.entity_id
_entity_poly.type
_entity_poly.pdbx_seq_one_letter_code
_entity_poly.pdbx_strand_id
1 'polypeptide(L)'
;MRQHLRIHKAEPNKGILDYSHLLDAPAGKHGFVETRNGHLYFEDGKRARFLGFNVAARSNTPDHETAEKMAERFASMGVNLIRLHAADAPVGEQPGSWSSCVNNPLLDYADGNSRKFNPEGLDRFDYFIAKLKEKGIYLHVDLIVAREFQPGDEMDYPGG
;
A
#
# COMPACT_ATOMS: atom_id res chain seq x y z
N MET A 1 17.67 21.23 21.40
CA MET A 1 16.92 20.08 21.93
C MET A 1 15.80 19.73 20.95
N ARG A 2 16.00 18.76 20.04
CA ARG A 2 14.97 18.36 19.08
C ARG A 2 14.06 17.36 19.78
N GLN A 3 12.82 17.74 20.08
CA GLN A 3 11.79 16.78 20.48
C GLN A 3 11.50 15.92 19.26
N HIS A 4 11.94 14.66 19.31
CA HIS A 4 11.45 13.66 18.38
C HIS A 4 9.96 13.48 18.64
N LEU A 5 9.15 13.86 17.67
CA LEU A 5 7.73 13.54 17.66
C LEU A 5 7.64 12.01 17.68
N ARG A 6 7.41 11.41 18.84
CA ARG A 6 7.04 10.00 18.94
C ARG A 6 5.65 9.93 18.32
N ILE A 7 5.58 9.38 17.10
CA ILE A 7 4.32 8.91 16.57
C ILE A 7 3.88 7.81 17.53
N HIS A 8 2.97 8.15 18.44
CA HIS A 8 2.33 7.13 19.27
C HIS A 8 1.71 6.12 18.30
N LYS A 9 1.97 4.83 18.53
CA LYS A 9 1.28 3.74 17.82
C LYS A 9 -0.21 4.05 17.89
N ALA A 10 -0.78 4.46 16.76
CA ALA A 10 -2.16 4.92 16.75
C ALA A 10 -3.05 3.70 16.93
N GLU A 11 -3.63 3.56 18.12
CA GLU A 11 -4.63 2.53 18.39
C GLU A 11 -5.84 2.72 17.47
N PRO A 12 -6.55 1.63 17.09
CA PRO A 12 -7.83 1.74 16.40
C PRO A 12 -8.82 2.58 17.19
N ASN A 13 -9.68 3.31 16.49
CA ASN A 13 -10.77 4.03 17.14
C ASN A 13 -11.69 3.04 17.86
N LYS A 14 -12.31 3.48 18.96
CA LYS A 14 -13.22 2.67 19.75
C LYS A 14 -14.53 3.42 20.01
N GLY A 15 -15.57 2.68 20.31
CA GLY A 15 -16.88 3.25 20.63
C GLY A 15 -17.48 4.03 19.47
N ILE A 16 -18.01 5.21 19.73
CA ILE A 16 -18.70 6.05 18.74
C ILE A 16 -17.80 6.53 17.60
N LEU A 17 -16.49 6.48 17.75
CA LEU A 17 -15.52 6.87 16.71
C LEU A 17 -15.04 5.67 15.87
N ASP A 18 -15.54 4.48 16.12
CA ASP A 18 -15.24 3.29 15.32
C ASP A 18 -16.24 3.17 14.16
N TYR A 19 -15.75 3.42 12.95
CA TYR A 19 -16.51 3.34 11.71
C TYR A 19 -16.28 2.03 10.93
N SER A 20 -15.60 1.04 11.52
CA SER A 20 -15.32 -0.24 10.86
C SER A 20 -16.58 -0.98 10.43
N HIS A 21 -17.70 -0.78 11.15
CA HIS A 21 -19.01 -1.35 10.85
C HIS A 21 -19.62 -0.84 9.52
N LEU A 22 -19.07 0.25 8.94
CA LEU A 22 -19.50 0.77 7.65
C LEU A 22 -18.80 0.06 6.47
N LEU A 23 -17.74 -0.69 6.74
CA LEU A 23 -17.00 -1.41 5.72
C LEU A 23 -17.68 -2.72 5.39
N ASP A 24 -17.75 -3.00 4.10
CA ASP A 24 -18.42 -4.21 3.59
C ASP A 24 -17.37 -5.31 3.31
N ALA A 25 -16.89 -5.93 4.36
CA ALA A 25 -15.86 -6.96 4.33
C ALA A 25 -16.35 -8.33 3.82
N PRO A 26 -15.50 -9.12 3.17
CA PRO A 26 -14.18 -8.78 2.66
C PRO A 26 -14.26 -7.95 1.38
N ALA A 27 -13.18 -7.20 1.05
CA ALA A 27 -13.09 -6.53 -0.24
C ALA A 27 -13.11 -7.55 -1.38
N GLY A 28 -13.78 -7.20 -2.49
CA GLY A 28 -13.91 -8.06 -3.68
C GLY A 28 -15.14 -8.96 -3.67
N LYS A 29 -15.92 -9.04 -2.60
CA LYS A 29 -17.13 -9.90 -2.57
C LYS A 29 -18.25 -9.48 -3.52
N HIS A 30 -18.21 -8.24 -4.00
CA HIS A 30 -19.14 -7.68 -4.99
C HIS A 30 -18.61 -7.68 -6.42
N GLY A 31 -17.50 -8.40 -6.67
CA GLY A 31 -16.84 -8.44 -7.98
C GLY A 31 -15.98 -7.22 -8.27
N PHE A 32 -15.68 -7.01 -9.55
CA PHE A 32 -14.86 -5.91 -10.03
C PHE A 32 -15.59 -4.57 -9.98
N VAL A 33 -14.81 -3.49 -10.00
CA VAL A 33 -15.34 -2.12 -10.11
C VAL A 33 -15.46 -1.74 -11.58
N GLU A 34 -16.62 -1.26 -11.97
CA GLU A 34 -16.96 -0.81 -13.32
C GLU A 34 -17.36 0.66 -13.33
N THR A 35 -17.19 1.32 -14.49
CA THR A 35 -17.66 2.68 -14.69
C THR A 35 -18.97 2.67 -15.50
N ARG A 36 -20.04 3.29 -14.96
CA ARG A 36 -21.33 3.47 -15.64
C ARG A 36 -21.85 4.87 -15.39
N ASN A 37 -22.21 5.60 -16.44
CA ASN A 37 -22.81 6.94 -16.35
C ASN A 37 -22.03 7.91 -15.44
N GLY A 38 -20.71 7.90 -15.52
CA GLY A 38 -19.85 8.78 -14.72
C GLY A 38 -19.70 8.38 -13.23
N HIS A 39 -20.12 7.19 -12.86
CA HIS A 39 -20.04 6.67 -11.51
C HIS A 39 -19.40 5.28 -11.47
N LEU A 40 -18.88 4.91 -10.28
CA LEU A 40 -18.32 3.59 -10.03
C LEU A 40 -19.40 2.65 -9.46
N TYR A 41 -19.43 1.42 -9.95
CA TYR A 41 -20.30 0.34 -9.50
C TYR A 41 -19.52 -0.94 -9.37
N PHE A 42 -19.97 -1.82 -8.50
CA PHE A 42 -19.52 -3.21 -8.48
C PHE A 42 -20.28 -4.04 -9.53
N GLU A 43 -19.76 -5.22 -9.89
CA GLU A 43 -20.39 -6.15 -10.84
C GLU A 43 -21.85 -6.49 -10.47
N ASP A 44 -22.13 -6.62 -9.18
CA ASP A 44 -23.49 -6.89 -8.68
C ASP A 44 -24.45 -5.70 -8.80
N GLY A 45 -23.99 -4.57 -9.35
CA GLY A 45 -24.78 -3.36 -9.55
C GLY A 45 -24.82 -2.41 -8.35
N LYS A 46 -24.20 -2.77 -7.22
CA LYS A 46 -24.09 -1.90 -6.06
C LYS A 46 -23.15 -0.72 -6.37
N ARG A 47 -23.55 0.50 -5.99
CA ARG A 47 -22.72 1.67 -6.20
C ARG A 47 -21.48 1.64 -5.33
N ALA A 48 -20.31 1.72 -5.96
CA ALA A 48 -19.02 1.80 -5.26
C ALA A 48 -18.71 3.26 -4.89
N ARG A 49 -18.36 3.49 -3.61
CA ARG A 49 -17.90 4.77 -3.09
C ARG A 49 -16.71 4.53 -2.20
N PHE A 50 -15.65 5.33 -2.38
CA PHE A 50 -14.39 5.13 -1.69
C PHE A 50 -13.98 6.35 -0.88
N LEU A 51 -13.57 6.11 0.36
CA LEU A 51 -12.77 7.01 1.18
C LEU A 51 -11.38 6.42 1.27
N GLY A 52 -10.38 7.10 0.66
CA GLY A 52 -9.04 6.55 0.51
C GLY A 52 -7.97 7.34 1.19
N PHE A 53 -6.90 6.62 1.61
CA PHE A 53 -5.65 7.19 2.07
C PHE A 53 -4.48 6.69 1.21
N ASN A 54 -3.40 7.47 1.22
CA ASN A 54 -2.15 7.10 0.59
C ASN A 54 -1.22 6.46 1.62
N VAL A 55 -0.70 5.29 1.29
CA VAL A 55 0.41 4.63 1.99
C VAL A 55 1.60 4.64 1.05
N ALA A 56 2.78 5.02 1.52
CA ALA A 56 3.90 5.25 0.63
C ALA A 56 5.20 4.60 1.12
N ALA A 57 6.05 4.25 0.17
CA ALA A 57 7.40 3.73 0.36
C ALA A 57 7.43 2.56 1.38
N ARG A 58 8.25 2.64 2.43
CA ARG A 58 8.41 1.57 3.43
C ARG A 58 7.11 1.12 4.11
N SER A 59 6.09 1.97 4.13
CA SER A 59 4.81 1.63 4.74
C SER A 59 3.98 0.66 3.90
N ASN A 60 4.43 0.35 2.67
CA ASN A 60 3.81 -0.66 1.81
C ASN A 60 4.24 -2.09 2.19
N THR A 61 5.37 -2.25 2.90
CA THR A 61 5.92 -3.54 3.34
C THR A 61 6.12 -3.58 4.86
N PRO A 62 5.08 -3.33 5.67
CA PRO A 62 5.17 -3.39 7.11
C PRO A 62 5.41 -4.83 7.57
N ASP A 63 5.98 -5.03 8.77
CA ASP A 63 5.94 -6.35 9.38
C ASP A 63 4.50 -6.80 9.67
N HIS A 64 4.28 -8.10 9.87
CA HIS A 64 2.95 -8.68 10.00
C HIS A 64 2.13 -8.06 11.15
N GLU A 65 2.77 -7.82 12.30
CA GLU A 65 2.09 -7.18 13.45
C GLU A 65 1.66 -5.74 13.12
N THR A 66 2.52 -4.99 12.44
CA THR A 66 2.23 -3.63 12.00
C THR A 66 1.14 -3.61 10.92
N ALA A 67 1.17 -4.57 9.98
CA ALA A 67 0.15 -4.72 8.95
C ALA A 67 -1.25 -4.90 9.53
N GLU A 68 -1.39 -5.76 10.54
CA GLU A 68 -2.67 -5.98 11.24
C GLU A 68 -3.17 -4.70 11.91
N LYS A 69 -2.29 -4.02 12.66
CA LYS A 69 -2.63 -2.76 13.33
C LYS A 69 -3.01 -1.66 12.36
N MET A 70 -2.31 -1.56 11.22
CA MET A 70 -2.63 -0.59 10.17
C MET A 70 -4.00 -0.87 9.56
N ALA A 71 -4.29 -2.13 9.21
CA ALA A 71 -5.58 -2.51 8.63
C ALA A 71 -6.73 -2.24 9.61
N GLU A 72 -6.57 -2.56 10.89
CA GLU A 72 -7.54 -2.26 11.93
C GLU A 72 -7.74 -0.74 12.12
N ARG A 73 -6.65 0.00 12.13
CA ARG A 73 -6.72 1.46 12.26
C ARG A 73 -7.45 2.09 11.08
N PHE A 74 -7.14 1.70 9.84
CA PHE A 74 -7.84 2.21 8.66
C PHE A 74 -9.32 1.85 8.68
N ALA A 75 -9.65 0.60 9.00
CA ALA A 75 -11.04 0.17 9.13
C ALA A 75 -11.79 1.01 10.17
N SER A 76 -11.21 1.22 11.35
CA SER A 76 -11.83 2.01 12.42
C SER A 76 -12.06 3.49 12.04
N MET A 77 -11.36 3.98 11.04
CA MET A 77 -11.56 5.32 10.47
C MET A 77 -12.59 5.34 9.34
N GLY A 78 -13.17 4.20 8.96
CA GLY A 78 -14.08 4.07 7.82
C GLY A 78 -13.40 4.12 6.45
N VAL A 79 -12.08 3.96 6.42
CA VAL A 79 -11.29 3.93 5.18
C VAL A 79 -11.53 2.61 4.45
N ASN A 80 -11.95 2.66 3.20
CA ASN A 80 -12.22 1.49 2.38
C ASN A 80 -11.41 1.44 1.07
N LEU A 81 -10.42 2.33 0.92
CA LEU A 81 -9.46 2.32 -0.19
C LEU A 81 -8.08 2.75 0.31
N ILE A 82 -7.06 1.98 0.00
CA ILE A 82 -5.67 2.37 0.21
C ILE A 82 -4.95 2.44 -1.13
N ARG A 83 -4.30 3.57 -1.41
CA ARG A 83 -3.36 3.69 -2.51
C ARG A 83 -1.97 3.28 -2.02
N LEU A 84 -1.40 2.25 -2.64
CA LEU A 84 -0.03 1.79 -2.39
C LEU A 84 0.92 2.53 -3.35
N HIS A 85 1.50 3.61 -2.85
CA HIS A 85 2.35 4.52 -3.62
C HIS A 85 3.83 4.23 -3.42
N ALA A 86 4.60 4.21 -4.51
CA ALA A 86 6.04 3.94 -4.48
C ALA A 86 6.41 2.64 -3.75
N ALA A 87 5.61 1.57 -3.97
CA ALA A 87 5.94 0.23 -3.47
C ALA A 87 7.20 -0.34 -4.15
N ASP A 88 7.53 0.18 -5.33
CA ASP A 88 8.68 -0.14 -6.17
C ASP A 88 9.96 0.65 -5.81
N ALA A 89 9.94 1.44 -4.74
CA ALA A 89 11.09 2.23 -4.33
C ALA A 89 12.26 1.34 -3.86
N PRO A 90 13.49 1.64 -4.31
CA PRO A 90 14.68 0.91 -3.86
C PRO A 90 15.02 1.25 -2.41
N VAL A 91 15.92 0.45 -1.81
CA VAL A 91 16.58 0.82 -0.54
C VAL A 91 17.44 2.06 -0.77
N GLY A 92 17.18 3.11 -0.03
CA GLY A 92 17.97 4.32 -0.11
C GLY A 92 18.76 4.57 1.16
N GLU A 93 20.04 4.82 0.99
CA GLU A 93 20.95 5.20 2.08
C GLU A 93 21.06 6.72 2.26
N GLN A 94 20.48 7.51 1.34
CA GLN A 94 20.63 8.96 1.35
C GLN A 94 19.62 9.63 2.29
N PRO A 95 20.08 10.37 3.33
CA PRO A 95 19.19 11.14 4.19
C PRO A 95 18.37 12.15 3.38
N GLY A 96 17.04 12.07 3.51
CA GLY A 96 16.12 12.96 2.81
C GLY A 96 15.60 12.46 1.46
N SER A 97 16.11 11.35 0.94
CA SER A 97 15.53 10.65 -0.20
C SER A 97 14.28 9.87 0.20
N TRP A 98 13.32 9.76 -0.70
CA TRP A 98 12.15 8.86 -0.54
C TRP A 98 12.58 7.41 -0.30
N SER A 99 13.64 6.99 -0.99
CA SER A 99 14.23 5.67 -0.89
C SER A 99 14.91 5.40 0.46
N SER A 100 15.41 6.42 1.17
CA SER A 100 16.07 6.25 2.47
C SER A 100 15.17 5.66 3.57
N CYS A 101 13.92 5.44 3.26
CA CYS A 101 12.93 4.94 4.20
C CYS A 101 12.56 3.47 3.99
N VAL A 102 13.07 2.79 2.98
CA VAL A 102 12.67 1.40 2.66
C VAL A 102 13.68 0.43 3.22
N ASN A 103 13.31 -0.27 4.32
CA ASN A 103 14.17 -1.30 4.92
C ASN A 103 14.03 -2.66 4.23
N ASN A 104 12.83 -2.97 3.72
CA ASN A 104 12.52 -4.20 3.00
C ASN A 104 11.80 -3.84 1.71
N PRO A 105 12.55 -3.51 0.64
CA PRO A 105 11.95 -3.14 -0.64
C PRO A 105 11.21 -4.32 -1.25
N LEU A 106 10.19 -4.04 -2.04
CA LEU A 106 9.46 -5.07 -2.78
C LEU A 106 10.34 -5.69 -3.89
N LEU A 107 11.22 -4.87 -4.49
CA LEU A 107 12.14 -5.30 -5.55
C LEU A 107 13.54 -5.56 -5.00
N ASP A 108 14.20 -6.58 -5.54
CA ASP A 108 15.60 -6.89 -5.26
C ASP A 108 16.49 -6.22 -6.31
N TYR A 109 17.44 -5.41 -5.84
CA TYR A 109 18.40 -4.68 -6.68
C TYR A 109 19.83 -5.25 -6.60
N ALA A 110 20.05 -6.34 -5.87
CA ALA A 110 21.40 -6.87 -5.57
C ALA A 110 22.17 -7.30 -6.83
N ASP A 111 21.49 -7.79 -7.84
CA ASP A 111 22.10 -8.27 -9.10
C ASP A 111 22.30 -7.14 -10.16
N GLY A 112 22.18 -5.88 -9.77
CA GLY A 112 22.29 -4.74 -10.67
C GLY A 112 21.15 -4.64 -11.68
N ASN A 113 20.00 -5.21 -11.36
CA ASN A 113 18.74 -5.09 -12.09
C ASN A 113 17.57 -5.04 -11.10
N SER A 114 16.39 -4.68 -11.58
CA SER A 114 15.17 -4.57 -10.79
C SER A 114 14.08 -5.58 -11.21
N ARG A 115 14.49 -6.73 -11.75
CA ARG A 115 13.61 -7.76 -12.35
C ARG A 115 13.08 -8.79 -11.36
N LYS A 116 13.60 -8.82 -10.13
CA LYS A 116 13.24 -9.81 -9.11
C LYS A 116 12.52 -9.16 -7.95
N PHE A 117 11.63 -9.91 -7.33
CA PHE A 117 11.08 -9.54 -6.03
C PHE A 117 12.04 -9.94 -4.91
N ASN A 118 12.12 -9.09 -3.89
CA ASN A 118 12.71 -9.45 -2.61
C ASN A 118 11.72 -10.38 -1.88
N PRO A 119 12.10 -11.62 -1.53
CA PRO A 119 11.16 -12.58 -0.94
C PRO A 119 10.52 -12.09 0.37
N GLU A 120 11.29 -11.43 1.24
CA GLU A 120 10.76 -10.88 2.50
C GLU A 120 9.85 -9.67 2.24
N GLY A 121 10.24 -8.79 1.32
CA GLY A 121 9.43 -7.65 0.91
C GLY A 121 8.10 -8.09 0.29
N LEU A 122 8.12 -9.13 -0.53
CA LEU A 122 6.94 -9.71 -1.16
C LEU A 122 6.00 -10.35 -0.12
N ASP A 123 6.54 -11.17 0.81
CA ASP A 123 5.75 -11.76 1.88
C ASP A 123 5.02 -10.71 2.71
N ARG A 124 5.72 -9.66 3.11
CA ARG A 124 5.14 -8.54 3.88
C ARG A 124 4.08 -7.78 3.09
N PHE A 125 4.33 -7.54 1.81
CA PHE A 125 3.40 -6.86 0.92
C PHE A 125 2.11 -7.67 0.74
N ASP A 126 2.23 -8.97 0.45
CA ASP A 126 1.10 -9.88 0.28
C ASP A 126 0.29 -10.01 1.57
N TYR A 127 0.96 -10.13 2.71
CA TYR A 127 0.31 -10.19 4.01
C TYR A 127 -0.48 -8.91 4.31
N PHE A 128 0.11 -7.74 4.05
CA PHE A 128 -0.58 -6.47 4.25
C PHE A 128 -1.82 -6.34 3.36
N ILE A 129 -1.71 -6.71 2.09
CA ILE A 129 -2.85 -6.75 1.16
C ILE A 129 -3.95 -7.68 1.67
N ALA A 130 -3.58 -8.88 2.15
CA ALA A 130 -4.55 -9.83 2.70
C ALA A 130 -5.30 -9.24 3.91
N LYS A 131 -4.59 -8.56 4.83
CA LYS A 131 -5.22 -7.93 6.01
C LYS A 131 -6.13 -6.76 5.64
N LEU A 132 -5.76 -5.96 4.67
CA LEU A 132 -6.63 -4.90 4.13
C LEU A 132 -7.91 -5.49 3.52
N LYS A 133 -7.75 -6.55 2.70
CA LYS A 133 -8.88 -7.27 2.09
C LYS A 133 -9.85 -7.83 3.14
N GLU A 134 -9.33 -8.47 4.19
CA GLU A 134 -10.12 -9.00 5.31
C GLU A 134 -11.00 -7.94 5.97
N LYS A 135 -10.52 -6.70 6.03
CA LYS A 135 -11.25 -5.55 6.62
C LYS A 135 -12.20 -4.85 5.64
N GLY A 136 -12.29 -5.28 4.39
CA GLY A 136 -13.14 -4.66 3.38
C GLY A 136 -12.50 -3.43 2.71
N ILE A 137 -11.17 -3.35 2.73
CA ILE A 137 -10.41 -2.24 2.17
C ILE A 137 -9.88 -2.64 0.79
N TYR A 138 -10.28 -1.88 -0.23
CA TYR A 138 -9.83 -2.02 -1.61
C TYR A 138 -8.47 -1.38 -1.83
N LEU A 139 -7.82 -1.70 -2.94
CA LEU A 139 -6.48 -1.22 -3.26
C LEU A 139 -6.45 -0.47 -4.58
N HIS A 140 -5.65 0.59 -4.61
CA HIS A 140 -5.14 1.23 -5.81
C HIS A 140 -3.62 1.05 -5.79
N VAL A 141 -3.09 0.20 -6.63
CA VAL A 141 -1.65 -0.06 -6.71
C VAL A 141 -1.04 0.76 -7.83
N ASP A 142 -0.06 1.58 -7.51
CA ASP A 142 0.75 2.25 -8.53
C ASP A 142 1.74 1.24 -9.12
N LEU A 143 1.85 1.17 -10.43
CA LEU A 143 2.70 0.18 -11.09
C LEU A 143 4.16 0.59 -11.17
N ILE A 144 4.42 1.85 -11.55
CA ILE A 144 5.78 2.40 -11.66
C ILE A 144 5.76 3.84 -11.13
N VAL A 145 6.49 4.08 -10.03
CA VAL A 145 6.56 5.41 -9.39
C VAL A 145 7.99 5.78 -9.04
N ALA A 146 8.69 4.92 -8.30
CA ALA A 146 10.00 5.19 -7.75
C ALA A 146 11.03 4.11 -8.12
N ARG A 147 10.70 3.23 -9.06
CA ARG A 147 11.61 2.20 -9.55
C ARG A 147 12.81 2.85 -10.22
N GLU A 148 13.99 2.46 -9.77
CA GLU A 148 15.25 2.86 -10.40
C GLU A 148 15.71 1.75 -11.34
N PHE A 149 15.64 2.02 -12.65
CA PHE A 149 16.16 1.08 -13.63
C PHE A 149 17.68 1.03 -13.55
N GLN A 150 18.21 -0.19 -13.55
CA GLN A 150 19.63 -0.48 -13.46
C GLN A 150 20.17 -0.91 -14.84
N PRO A 151 21.49 -0.87 -15.06
CA PRO A 151 22.08 -1.33 -16.33
C PRO A 151 21.68 -2.75 -16.73
N GLY A 152 21.48 -3.65 -15.75
CA GLY A 152 21.03 -5.02 -15.97
C GLY A 152 19.55 -5.17 -16.32
N ASP A 153 18.77 -4.09 -16.30
CA ASP A 153 17.38 -4.12 -16.77
C ASP A 153 17.27 -4.10 -18.30
N GLU A 154 18.40 -3.83 -19.01
CA GLU A 154 18.49 -3.84 -20.47
C GLU A 154 17.39 -3.00 -21.16
N MET A 155 17.14 -1.82 -20.58
CA MET A 155 16.16 -0.89 -21.13
C MET A 155 16.76 -0.19 -22.35
N ASP A 156 16.13 -0.33 -23.50
CA ASP A 156 16.46 0.47 -24.68
C ASP A 156 15.98 1.91 -24.46
N TYR A 157 16.90 2.81 -24.13
CA TYR A 157 16.63 4.24 -24.17
C TYR A 157 16.90 4.74 -25.60
N PRO A 158 15.89 5.17 -26.35
CA PRO A 158 16.13 5.82 -27.63
C PRO A 158 16.84 7.15 -27.35
N GLY A 159 18.17 7.20 -27.58
CA GLY A 159 18.99 8.41 -27.42
C GLY A 159 20.18 8.30 -26.47
N GLY A 160 20.62 7.12 -26.08
CA GLY A 160 21.87 6.86 -25.37
C GLY A 160 23.07 6.80 -26.36
#